data_c75aa90fb86feda641c54e281e8bfe6e
#
_entry.id   c75aa90fb86feda641c54e281e8bfe6e
#
_cell.length_a   1.000
_cell.length_b   1.000
_cell.length_c   1.000
_cell.angle_alpha   90.00
_cell.angle_beta   90.00
_cell.angle_gamma   90.00
#
_symmetry.space_group_name_H-M   'P 1'
#
loop_
_entity.id
_entity.type
_entity.pdbx_description
1 polymer ?
#
loop_
_entity_poly.entity_id
_entity_poly.type
_entity_poly.pdbx_seq_one_letter_code
_entity_poly.pdbx_strand_id
1 'polypeptide(L)'
;MKAAGDARFPVAKSVRFRDAQTVVKELQFFLDRKVPQVKFVDRTFNCRHSHALTIWNYIKEHDNGITNFHFEIAADLLNEEELSLLNTMRPGLVQLEIGVQSTNLCTIEAIDRVMDFSHLSKVVKRIQAGKNIHQHLDLIAGLPWENYESFRQSFNDVYHLYPDQFQLGFLKVLKGSKMQEKAEEYGIIYHSQPVYEVFYTNWISYQEILKLKEIEEMVEVYYNSGQFTNTMRHLETEFSDPFTMYQNLGEYYGEQGW
;
A
#
# COMPACT_ATOMS: atom_id res chain seq x y z
N MET A 1 23.15 3.69 -5.40
CA MET A 1 21.73 3.46 -5.07
C MET A 1 21.34 2.09 -5.63
N LYS A 2 21.12 1.09 -4.78
CA LYS A 2 20.52 -0.18 -5.22
C LYS A 2 19.02 0.07 -5.31
N ALA A 3 18.46 -0.08 -6.53
CA ALA A 3 17.02 -0.10 -6.68
C ALA A 3 16.44 -1.21 -5.78
N ALA A 4 15.34 -0.93 -5.08
CA ALA A 4 14.64 -1.91 -4.26
C ALA A 4 14.39 -3.16 -5.11
N GLY A 5 14.98 -4.28 -4.69
CA GLY A 5 14.90 -5.54 -5.43
C GLY A 5 13.47 -6.03 -5.44
N ASP A 6 12.90 -6.16 -6.61
CA ASP A 6 11.59 -6.72 -6.83
C ASP A 6 11.54 -8.18 -6.33
N ALA A 7 10.81 -8.46 -5.28
CA ALA A 7 10.62 -9.80 -4.72
C ALA A 7 9.98 -10.81 -5.69
N ARG A 8 9.65 -10.43 -6.91
CA ARG A 8 8.84 -11.25 -7.83
C ARG A 8 9.50 -11.68 -9.14
N PHE A 9 10.63 -11.09 -9.58
CA PHE A 9 11.30 -11.50 -10.82
C PHE A 9 12.82 -11.34 -10.78
N PRO A 10 13.60 -12.42 -11.00
CA PRO A 10 15.07 -12.37 -10.90
C PRO A 10 15.79 -11.80 -12.15
N VAL A 11 15.14 -11.10 -13.07
CA VAL A 11 15.72 -10.86 -14.41
C VAL A 11 16.02 -9.41 -14.79
N ALA A 12 15.85 -8.41 -13.95
CA ALA A 12 16.22 -7.06 -14.39
C ALA A 12 17.21 -6.38 -13.45
N LYS A 13 18.51 -6.43 -13.79
CA LYS A 13 19.55 -5.60 -13.14
C LYS A 13 19.39 -4.11 -13.40
N SER A 14 18.44 -3.67 -14.25
CA SER A 14 18.16 -2.27 -14.56
C SER A 14 16.67 -2.05 -14.82
N VAL A 15 16.12 -1.00 -14.22
CA VAL A 15 14.75 -0.55 -14.52
C VAL A 15 14.73 0.05 -15.93
N ARG A 16 13.78 -0.40 -16.77
CA ARG A 16 13.57 0.12 -18.12
C ARG A 16 12.43 1.12 -18.10
N PHE A 17 12.66 2.30 -18.63
CA PHE A 17 11.64 3.34 -18.77
C PHE A 17 11.15 3.40 -20.22
N ARG A 18 9.86 3.55 -20.40
CA ARG A 18 9.29 3.91 -21.70
C ARG A 18 9.65 5.38 -22.02
N ASP A 19 9.75 5.69 -23.28
CA ASP A 19 9.93 7.07 -23.70
C ASP A 19 8.74 7.93 -23.26
N ALA A 20 9.04 9.05 -22.60
CA ALA A 20 8.02 9.92 -22.02
C ALA A 20 7.06 10.49 -23.07
N GLN A 21 7.53 10.78 -24.28
CA GLN A 21 6.68 11.28 -25.36
C GLN A 21 5.66 10.23 -25.85
N THR A 22 6.05 8.98 -25.80
CA THR A 22 5.13 7.86 -26.10
C THR A 22 4.07 7.72 -25.01
N VAL A 23 4.47 7.79 -23.74
CA VAL A 23 3.53 7.73 -22.60
C VAL A 23 2.54 8.90 -22.67
N VAL A 24 3.01 10.11 -22.89
CA VAL A 24 2.19 11.32 -23.04
C VAL A 24 1.11 11.17 -24.13
N LYS A 25 1.44 10.59 -25.28
CA LYS A 25 0.46 10.34 -26.35
C LYS A 25 -0.63 9.34 -25.92
N GLU A 26 -0.24 8.31 -25.17
CA GLU A 26 -1.21 7.34 -24.62
C GLU A 26 -2.10 7.99 -23.56
N LEU A 27 -1.56 8.83 -22.71
CA LEU A 27 -2.34 9.59 -21.73
C LEU A 27 -3.36 10.51 -22.38
N GLN A 28 -2.96 11.22 -23.46
CA GLN A 28 -3.89 12.06 -24.22
C GLN A 28 -5.07 11.26 -24.79
N PHE A 29 -4.80 10.02 -25.26
CA PHE A 29 -5.87 9.14 -25.74
C PHE A 29 -6.92 8.85 -24.66
N PHE A 30 -6.51 8.63 -23.42
CA PHE A 30 -7.44 8.40 -22.29
C PHE A 30 -8.15 9.69 -21.87
N LEU A 31 -7.43 10.81 -21.83
CA LEU A 31 -7.98 12.12 -21.50
C LEU A 31 -9.06 12.57 -22.49
N ASP A 32 -8.82 12.41 -23.81
CA ASP A 32 -9.77 12.75 -24.87
C ASP A 32 -11.06 11.94 -24.77
N ARG A 33 -10.97 10.70 -24.25
CA ARG A 33 -12.11 9.80 -24.06
C ARG A 33 -12.76 9.92 -22.70
N LYS A 34 -12.25 10.82 -21.86
CA LYS A 34 -12.76 11.04 -20.50
C LYS A 34 -12.86 9.73 -19.72
N VAL A 35 -11.86 8.87 -19.84
CA VAL A 35 -11.80 7.60 -19.10
C VAL A 35 -11.82 7.92 -17.61
N PRO A 36 -12.74 7.35 -16.80
CA PRO A 36 -12.86 7.73 -15.39
C PRO A 36 -11.60 7.48 -14.57
N GLN A 37 -10.90 6.37 -14.82
CA GLN A 37 -9.66 6.03 -14.11
C GLN A 37 -8.63 5.37 -15.03
N VAL A 38 -7.38 5.77 -14.86
CA VAL A 38 -6.19 5.16 -15.49
C VAL A 38 -5.23 4.72 -14.41
N LYS A 39 -5.00 3.41 -14.26
CA LYS A 39 -4.03 2.86 -13.31
C LYS A 39 -2.71 2.56 -14.02
N PHE A 40 -1.62 3.13 -13.49
CA PHE A 40 -0.27 2.75 -13.84
C PHE A 40 0.08 1.44 -13.13
N VAL A 41 0.67 0.50 -13.84
CA VAL A 41 1.03 -0.83 -13.32
C VAL A 41 2.49 -0.93 -12.88
N ASP A 42 3.18 0.20 -12.81
CA ASP A 42 4.53 0.30 -12.28
C ASP A 42 4.51 0.11 -10.76
N ARG A 43 5.41 -0.69 -10.21
CA ARG A 43 5.48 -0.94 -8.76
C ARG A 43 6.10 0.18 -7.94
N THR A 44 6.87 1.04 -8.59
CA THR A 44 7.48 2.23 -8.00
C THR A 44 7.60 3.26 -9.10
N PHE A 45 6.50 3.93 -9.39
CA PHE A 45 6.41 4.88 -10.49
C PHE A 45 7.46 6.01 -10.37
N ASN A 46 7.69 6.50 -9.15
CA ASN A 46 8.59 7.62 -8.88
C ASN A 46 10.06 7.22 -8.65
N CYS A 47 10.48 6.02 -9.05
CA CYS A 47 11.88 5.59 -8.94
C CYS A 47 12.85 6.40 -9.84
N ARG A 48 12.31 7.24 -10.76
CA ARG A 48 13.05 8.20 -11.58
C ARG A 48 12.30 9.53 -11.61
N HIS A 49 12.76 10.49 -10.82
CA HIS A 49 12.11 11.80 -10.62
C HIS A 49 11.78 12.54 -11.92
N SER A 50 12.74 12.64 -12.85
CA SER A 50 12.51 13.36 -14.13
C SER A 50 11.40 12.73 -14.97
N HIS A 51 11.23 11.40 -14.92
CA HIS A 51 10.16 10.71 -15.63
C HIS A 51 8.80 10.95 -14.95
N ALA A 52 8.74 10.82 -13.63
CA ALA A 52 7.55 11.10 -12.86
C ALA A 52 7.08 12.55 -13.02
N LEU A 53 7.97 13.52 -12.87
CA LEU A 53 7.67 14.94 -13.05
C LEU A 53 7.13 15.24 -14.46
N THR A 54 7.73 14.66 -15.51
CA THR A 54 7.26 14.86 -16.89
C THR A 54 5.81 14.39 -17.05
N ILE A 55 5.47 13.23 -16.52
CA ILE A 55 4.12 12.66 -16.62
C ILE A 55 3.15 13.44 -15.74
N TRP A 56 3.50 13.72 -14.50
CA TRP A 56 2.63 14.46 -13.57
C TRP A 56 2.35 15.90 -14.02
N ASN A 57 3.34 16.62 -14.57
CA ASN A 57 3.10 17.93 -15.18
C ASN A 57 2.14 17.81 -16.36
N TYR A 58 2.34 16.83 -17.23
CA TYR A 58 1.46 16.63 -18.39
C TYR A 58 0.00 16.40 -17.99
N ILE A 59 -0.28 15.47 -17.06
CA ILE A 59 -1.65 15.21 -16.63
C ILE A 59 -2.29 16.39 -15.90
N LYS A 60 -1.50 17.21 -15.19
CA LYS A 60 -1.97 18.44 -14.56
C LYS A 60 -2.35 19.49 -15.61
N GLU A 61 -1.50 19.70 -16.62
CA GLU A 61 -1.71 20.70 -17.69
C GLU A 61 -2.88 20.34 -18.62
N HIS A 62 -3.16 19.05 -18.78
CA HIS A 62 -4.20 18.52 -19.68
C HIS A 62 -5.40 17.92 -18.90
N ASP A 63 -5.55 18.27 -17.63
CA ASP A 63 -6.64 17.76 -16.78
C ASP A 63 -8.01 18.07 -17.43
N ASN A 64 -8.78 17.02 -17.69
CA ASN A 64 -10.13 17.13 -18.26
C ASN A 64 -11.25 17.24 -17.21
N GLY A 65 -10.90 17.35 -15.91
CA GLY A 65 -11.82 17.44 -14.78
C GLY A 65 -12.53 16.13 -14.40
N ILE A 66 -12.25 15.00 -15.08
CA ILE A 66 -12.93 13.72 -14.91
C ILE A 66 -11.94 12.62 -14.56
N THR A 67 -10.89 12.45 -15.37
CA THR A 67 -9.96 11.31 -15.25
C THR A 67 -9.19 11.36 -13.95
N ASN A 68 -9.14 10.23 -13.25
CA ASN A 68 -8.27 9.96 -12.10
C ASN A 68 -7.09 9.12 -12.55
N PHE A 69 -5.90 9.42 -12.08
CA PHE A 69 -4.67 8.66 -12.35
C PHE A 69 -4.16 8.03 -11.06
N HIS A 70 -4.05 6.71 -11.07
CA HIS A 70 -3.62 5.91 -9.93
C HIS A 70 -2.18 5.44 -10.13
N PHE A 71 -1.31 5.74 -9.17
CA PHE A 71 0.11 5.39 -9.17
C PHE A 71 0.50 4.63 -7.91
N GLU A 72 1.27 3.54 -8.07
CA GLU A 72 1.99 2.89 -6.97
C GLU A 72 3.36 3.56 -6.83
N ILE A 73 3.67 4.12 -5.66
CA ILE A 73 4.87 4.89 -5.40
C ILE A 73 5.61 4.44 -4.15
N ALA A 74 6.89 4.82 -4.06
CA ALA A 74 7.63 4.84 -2.80
C ALA A 74 7.61 6.27 -2.24
N ALA A 75 6.87 6.50 -1.16
CA ALA A 75 6.67 7.84 -0.62
C ALA A 75 7.97 8.47 -0.10
N ASP A 76 8.88 7.65 0.43
CA ASP A 76 10.21 8.06 0.92
C ASP A 76 11.17 8.52 -0.20
N LEU A 77 10.83 8.26 -1.47
CA LEU A 77 11.58 8.78 -2.62
C LEU A 77 11.08 10.15 -3.10
N LEU A 78 9.92 10.62 -2.67
CA LEU A 78 9.39 11.91 -3.12
C LEU A 78 10.26 13.07 -2.66
N ASN A 79 10.64 13.92 -3.60
CA ASN A 79 11.38 15.14 -3.33
C ASN A 79 10.47 16.38 -3.24
N GLU A 80 11.05 17.52 -2.88
CA GLU A 80 10.33 18.80 -2.69
C GLU A 80 9.60 19.28 -3.96
N GLU A 81 10.17 19.06 -5.13
CA GLU A 81 9.59 19.46 -6.41
C GLU A 81 8.34 18.62 -6.71
N GLU A 82 8.44 17.30 -6.53
CA GLU A 82 7.34 16.37 -6.71
C GLU A 82 6.20 16.63 -5.71
N LEU A 83 6.52 16.84 -4.44
CA LEU A 83 5.52 17.16 -3.40
C LEU A 83 4.82 18.49 -3.69
N SER A 84 5.57 19.50 -4.13
CA SER A 84 5.02 20.80 -4.50
C SER A 84 4.08 20.68 -5.71
N LEU A 85 4.47 19.91 -6.73
CA LEU A 85 3.65 19.67 -7.90
C LEU A 85 2.35 18.94 -7.52
N LEU A 86 2.42 17.84 -6.77
CA LEU A 86 1.28 17.06 -6.32
C LEU A 86 0.27 17.92 -5.54
N ASN A 87 0.74 18.76 -4.64
CA ASN A 87 -0.12 19.67 -3.85
C ASN A 87 -0.86 20.74 -4.66
N THR A 88 -0.47 20.97 -5.93
CA THR A 88 -1.15 21.91 -6.83
C THR A 88 -2.15 21.26 -7.77
N MET A 89 -2.32 19.96 -7.70
CA MET A 89 -3.25 19.21 -8.54
C MET A 89 -4.70 19.35 -8.06
N ARG A 90 -5.66 19.19 -8.97
CA ARG A 90 -7.08 19.15 -8.64
C ARG A 90 -7.37 17.97 -7.69
N PRO A 91 -8.25 18.14 -6.68
CA PRO A 91 -8.75 17.02 -5.89
C PRO A 91 -9.34 15.92 -6.79
N GLY A 92 -8.91 14.67 -6.57
CA GLY A 92 -9.32 13.51 -7.34
C GLY A 92 -8.62 13.34 -8.70
N LEU A 93 -7.65 14.18 -9.07
CA LEU A 93 -6.83 13.96 -10.27
C LEU A 93 -5.85 12.80 -10.06
N VAL A 94 -5.24 12.70 -8.90
CA VAL A 94 -4.24 11.68 -8.56
C VAL A 94 -4.64 10.90 -7.32
N GLN A 95 -4.40 9.61 -7.36
CA GLN A 95 -4.44 8.68 -6.24
C GLN A 95 -3.08 8.00 -6.12
N LEU A 96 -2.56 7.91 -4.90
CA LEU A 96 -1.27 7.29 -4.60
C LEU A 96 -1.46 6.04 -3.75
N GLU A 97 -0.98 4.90 -4.25
CA GLU A 97 -0.86 3.65 -3.52
C GLU A 97 0.56 3.56 -2.96
N ILE A 98 0.67 3.48 -1.65
CA ILE A 98 1.93 3.54 -0.90
C ILE A 98 2.07 2.26 -0.11
N GLY A 99 2.86 1.34 -0.64
CA GLY A 99 3.14 0.08 0.04
C GLY A 99 4.07 0.29 1.23
N VAL A 100 3.55 0.27 2.46
CA VAL A 100 4.36 0.22 3.69
C VAL A 100 4.85 -1.21 3.94
N GLN A 101 3.98 -2.17 3.77
CA GLN A 101 4.14 -3.62 3.95
C GLN A 101 4.27 -4.02 5.43
N SER A 102 5.16 -3.40 6.20
CA SER A 102 5.40 -3.58 7.63
C SER A 102 6.20 -2.39 8.17
N THR A 103 6.12 -2.11 9.46
CA THR A 103 7.01 -1.16 10.16
C THR A 103 8.12 -1.88 10.94
N ASN A 104 8.11 -3.22 10.96
CA ASN A 104 9.14 -4.05 11.58
C ASN A 104 10.41 -4.07 10.71
N LEU A 105 11.51 -3.55 11.22
CA LEU A 105 12.77 -3.44 10.48
C LEU A 105 13.33 -4.79 10.03
N CYS A 106 13.21 -5.85 10.85
CA CYS A 106 13.66 -7.19 10.47
C CYS A 106 12.85 -7.73 9.30
N THR A 107 11.55 -7.48 9.26
CA THR A 107 10.65 -7.83 8.17
C THR A 107 11.01 -7.08 6.89
N ILE A 108 11.20 -5.76 6.98
CA ILE A 108 11.59 -4.91 5.85
C ILE A 108 12.91 -5.36 5.23
N GLU A 109 13.91 -5.69 6.06
CA GLU A 109 15.20 -6.23 5.60
C GLU A 109 15.03 -7.61 4.93
N ALA A 110 14.21 -8.50 5.51
CA ALA A 110 14.00 -9.86 4.99
C ALA A 110 13.33 -9.87 3.60
N ILE A 111 12.53 -8.85 3.29
CA ILE A 111 11.90 -8.67 1.97
C ILE A 111 12.72 -7.79 1.02
N ASP A 112 13.99 -7.54 1.33
CA ASP A 112 14.92 -6.70 0.56
C ASP A 112 14.40 -5.26 0.29
N ARG A 113 13.64 -4.70 1.21
CA ARG A 113 13.22 -3.30 1.15
C ARG A 113 14.15 -2.40 1.96
N VAL A 114 14.24 -1.17 1.52
CA VAL A 114 14.81 -0.07 2.30
C VAL A 114 13.67 0.93 2.50
N MET A 115 13.28 1.15 3.72
CA MET A 115 12.21 2.09 4.07
C MET A 115 12.55 2.76 5.41
N ASP A 116 12.45 4.08 5.46
CA ASP A 116 12.44 4.87 6.68
C ASP A 116 10.98 5.27 6.98
N PHE A 117 10.33 4.55 7.90
CA PHE A 117 8.95 4.82 8.26
C PHE A 117 8.74 6.22 8.85
N SER A 118 9.74 6.76 9.58
CA SER A 118 9.65 8.12 10.11
C SER A 118 9.63 9.16 8.99
N HIS A 119 10.46 8.97 7.96
CA HIS A 119 10.45 9.84 6.79
C HIS A 119 9.16 9.66 5.97
N LEU A 120 8.76 8.42 5.68
CA LEU A 120 7.51 8.10 4.99
C LEU A 120 6.31 8.77 5.67
N SER A 121 6.20 8.68 7.00
CA SER A 121 5.12 9.29 7.79
C SER A 121 5.06 10.82 7.61
N LYS A 122 6.21 11.50 7.55
CA LYS A 122 6.27 12.95 7.31
C LYS A 122 5.77 13.30 5.91
N VAL A 123 6.16 12.50 4.91
CA VAL A 123 5.73 12.69 3.52
C VAL A 123 4.22 12.48 3.39
N VAL A 124 3.70 11.39 3.93
CA VAL A 124 2.25 11.09 3.94
C VAL A 124 1.45 12.23 4.55
N LYS A 125 1.84 12.69 5.74
CA LYS A 125 1.18 13.83 6.43
C LYS A 125 1.25 15.13 5.61
N ARG A 126 2.36 15.36 4.92
CA ARG A 126 2.50 16.53 4.06
C ARG A 126 1.59 16.49 2.84
N ILE A 127 1.44 15.33 2.19
CA ILE A 127 0.49 15.14 1.09
C ILE A 127 -0.94 15.32 1.62
N GLN A 128 -1.26 14.72 2.77
CA GLN A 128 -2.59 14.81 3.40
C GLN A 128 -2.99 16.26 3.72
N ALA A 129 -2.03 17.11 4.12
CA ALA A 129 -2.28 18.53 4.38
C ALA A 129 -2.80 19.29 3.14
N GLY A 130 -2.48 18.84 1.93
CA GLY A 130 -3.00 19.37 0.66
C GLY A 130 -4.47 19.05 0.41
N LYS A 131 -5.02 18.01 1.02
CA LYS A 131 -6.42 17.55 0.90
C LYS A 131 -6.91 17.31 -0.54
N ASN A 132 -6.00 16.99 -1.43
CA ASN A 132 -6.28 16.86 -2.87
C ASN A 132 -5.86 15.53 -3.46
N ILE A 133 -5.02 14.76 -2.77
CA ILE A 133 -4.51 13.47 -3.20
C ILE A 133 -5.11 12.38 -2.29
N HIS A 134 -5.78 11.40 -2.88
CA HIS A 134 -6.23 10.21 -2.19
C HIS A 134 -5.03 9.28 -1.92
N GLN A 135 -4.78 8.96 -0.67
CA GLN A 135 -3.68 8.12 -0.23
C GLN A 135 -4.18 6.75 0.24
N HIS A 136 -3.66 5.71 -0.38
CA HIS A 136 -3.93 4.33 -0.07
C HIS A 136 -2.64 3.71 0.51
N LEU A 137 -2.67 3.25 1.75
CA LEU A 137 -1.53 2.65 2.45
C LEU A 137 -1.77 1.16 2.67
N ASP A 138 -0.73 0.34 2.41
CA ASP A 138 -0.83 -1.11 2.45
C ASP A 138 0.06 -1.73 3.51
N LEU A 139 -0.47 -2.73 4.23
CA LEU A 139 0.29 -3.69 5.03
C LEU A 139 0.13 -5.10 4.47
N ILE A 140 1.10 -5.97 4.71
CA ILE A 140 1.04 -7.38 4.31
C ILE A 140 1.28 -8.29 5.52
N ALA A 141 0.26 -9.03 5.92
CA ALA A 141 0.37 -10.05 6.95
C ALA A 141 1.06 -11.33 6.44
N GLY A 142 1.77 -12.02 7.33
CA GLY A 142 2.46 -13.27 7.01
C GLY A 142 3.84 -13.09 6.37
N LEU A 143 4.42 -11.90 6.45
CA LEU A 143 5.79 -11.66 6.04
C LEU A 143 6.79 -12.33 7.03
N PRO A 144 8.02 -12.64 6.56
CA PRO A 144 9.06 -13.18 7.46
C PRO A 144 9.39 -12.22 8.60
N TRP A 145 9.69 -12.78 9.78
CA TRP A 145 10.05 -12.05 11.01
C TRP A 145 8.92 -11.17 11.59
N GLU A 146 7.69 -11.33 11.10
CA GLU A 146 6.53 -10.61 11.61
C GLU A 146 5.55 -11.58 12.29
N ASN A 147 5.45 -11.48 13.61
CA ASN A 147 4.45 -12.19 14.41
C ASN A 147 3.21 -11.32 14.60
N TYR A 148 2.19 -11.85 15.25
CA TYR A 148 0.92 -11.17 15.49
C TYR A 148 1.10 -9.81 16.20
N GLU A 149 1.96 -9.73 17.21
CA GLU A 149 2.19 -8.49 17.96
C GLU A 149 2.99 -7.45 17.15
N SER A 150 3.97 -7.88 16.36
CA SER A 150 4.67 -6.95 15.47
C SER A 150 3.79 -6.45 14.33
N PHE A 151 2.87 -7.29 13.82
CA PHE A 151 1.86 -6.85 12.87
C PHE A 151 0.87 -5.86 13.49
N ARG A 152 0.42 -6.12 14.74
CA ARG A 152 -0.39 -5.17 15.51
C ARG A 152 0.29 -3.80 15.63
N GLN A 153 1.59 -3.77 15.90
CA GLN A 153 2.34 -2.52 15.94
C GLN A 153 2.35 -1.84 14.57
N SER A 154 2.64 -2.58 13.50
CA SER A 154 2.60 -2.06 12.12
C SER A 154 1.23 -1.50 11.75
N PHE A 155 0.16 -2.20 12.15
CA PHE A 155 -1.21 -1.73 11.96
C PHE A 155 -1.46 -0.38 12.64
N ASN A 156 -1.15 -0.28 13.93
CA ASN A 156 -1.35 0.94 14.71
C ASN A 156 -0.52 2.11 14.16
N ASP A 157 0.74 1.85 13.77
CA ASP A 157 1.63 2.85 13.20
C ASP A 157 1.04 3.46 11.92
N VAL A 158 0.53 2.61 11.02
CA VAL A 158 -0.06 3.07 9.74
C VAL A 158 -1.45 3.66 9.95
N TYR A 159 -2.27 3.07 10.80
CA TYR A 159 -3.60 3.61 11.11
C TYR A 159 -3.54 5.06 11.60
N HIS A 160 -2.58 5.41 12.46
CA HIS A 160 -2.39 6.77 12.98
C HIS A 160 -1.88 7.78 11.93
N LEU A 161 -1.62 7.34 10.70
CA LEU A 161 -1.43 8.25 9.58
C LEU A 161 -2.75 8.67 8.95
N TYR A 162 -3.86 8.01 9.30
CA TYR A 162 -5.21 8.27 8.79
C TYR A 162 -5.26 8.34 7.25
N PRO A 163 -4.80 7.27 6.54
CA PRO A 163 -4.91 7.23 5.08
C PRO A 163 -6.37 7.30 4.63
N ASP A 164 -6.62 7.72 3.40
CA ASP A 164 -7.98 7.71 2.83
C ASP A 164 -8.48 6.27 2.61
N GLN A 165 -7.56 5.34 2.35
CA GLN A 165 -7.82 3.90 2.29
C GLN A 165 -6.69 3.15 2.98
N PHE A 166 -7.03 2.18 3.82
CA PHE A 166 -6.10 1.34 4.55
C PHE A 166 -6.30 -0.12 4.14
N GLN A 167 -5.34 -0.70 3.45
CA GLN A 167 -5.42 -2.07 2.95
C GLN A 167 -4.58 -3.02 3.79
N LEU A 168 -5.22 -4.10 4.26
CA LEU A 168 -4.53 -5.24 4.83
C LEU A 168 -4.46 -6.35 3.78
N GLY A 169 -3.26 -6.65 3.30
CA GLY A 169 -3.01 -7.75 2.39
C GLY A 169 -2.43 -8.95 3.11
N PHE A 170 -2.43 -10.10 2.42
CA PHE A 170 -1.79 -11.34 2.90
C PHE A 170 -0.72 -11.76 1.92
N LEU A 171 0.40 -12.27 2.44
CA LEU A 171 1.53 -12.70 1.63
C LEU A 171 1.09 -13.70 0.56
N LYS A 172 1.42 -13.41 -0.70
CA LYS A 172 1.23 -14.31 -1.84
C LYS A 172 2.58 -14.79 -2.34
N VAL A 173 2.83 -16.08 -2.19
CA VAL A 173 4.10 -16.71 -2.56
C VAL A 173 4.10 -17.04 -4.04
N LEU A 174 4.41 -16.04 -4.86
CA LEU A 174 4.35 -16.18 -6.32
C LEU A 174 5.47 -17.10 -6.84
N LYS A 175 5.16 -17.87 -7.88
CA LYS A 175 6.11 -18.76 -8.55
C LYS A 175 7.32 -17.98 -9.07
N GLY A 176 8.53 -18.49 -8.82
CA GLY A 176 9.80 -17.88 -9.22
C GLY A 176 10.19 -16.64 -8.40
N SER A 177 9.48 -16.34 -7.31
CA SER A 177 9.85 -15.26 -6.40
C SER A 177 10.90 -15.71 -5.40
N LYS A 178 11.71 -14.76 -4.90
CA LYS A 178 12.65 -15.01 -3.80
C LYS A 178 11.94 -15.54 -2.54
N MET A 179 10.70 -15.15 -2.32
CA MET A 179 9.88 -15.65 -1.22
C MET A 179 9.57 -17.15 -1.38
N GLN A 180 9.34 -17.62 -2.62
CA GLN A 180 9.19 -19.05 -2.89
C GLN A 180 10.49 -19.80 -2.64
N GLU A 181 11.65 -19.26 -3.05
CA GLU A 181 12.96 -19.88 -2.84
C GLU A 181 13.27 -20.04 -1.35
N LYS A 182 12.82 -19.10 -0.52
CA LYS A 182 13.04 -19.10 0.93
C LYS A 182 11.87 -19.69 1.75
N ALA A 183 10.85 -20.21 1.10
CA ALA A 183 9.65 -20.68 1.79
C ALA A 183 9.96 -21.76 2.83
N GLU A 184 10.84 -22.70 2.53
CA GLU A 184 11.26 -23.77 3.46
C GLU A 184 12.05 -23.17 4.66
N GLU A 185 12.99 -22.26 4.43
CA GLU A 185 13.76 -21.57 5.47
C GLU A 185 12.86 -20.81 6.43
N TYR A 186 11.86 -20.14 5.91
CA TYR A 186 10.91 -19.31 6.68
C TYR A 186 9.69 -20.10 7.19
N GLY A 187 9.63 -21.41 6.95
CA GLY A 187 8.49 -22.25 7.33
C GLY A 187 7.16 -21.78 6.74
N ILE A 188 7.20 -21.18 5.55
CA ILE A 188 6.01 -20.63 4.91
C ILE A 188 5.22 -21.76 4.26
N ILE A 189 4.02 -21.98 4.75
CA ILE A 189 3.02 -22.86 4.10
C ILE A 189 1.98 -21.97 3.46
N TYR A 190 1.69 -22.24 2.19
CA TYR A 190 0.82 -21.40 1.36
C TYR A 190 0.00 -22.25 0.38
N HIS A 191 -1.05 -21.66 -0.18
CA HIS A 191 -1.91 -22.34 -1.13
C HIS A 191 -1.16 -22.66 -2.43
N SER A 192 -1.18 -23.93 -2.87
CA SER A 192 -0.46 -24.38 -4.09
C SER A 192 -1.08 -23.87 -5.40
N GLN A 193 -2.34 -23.44 -5.34
CA GLN A 193 -3.09 -22.85 -6.45
C GLN A 193 -3.13 -21.31 -6.33
N PRO A 194 -3.38 -20.57 -7.41
CA PRO A 194 -3.65 -19.14 -7.30
C PRO A 194 -4.80 -18.88 -6.29
N VAL A 195 -4.66 -17.90 -5.43
CA VAL A 195 -3.70 -16.78 -5.44
C VAL A 195 -2.38 -17.03 -4.65
N TYR A 196 -2.05 -18.25 -4.28
CA TYR A 196 -0.81 -18.62 -3.55
C TYR A 196 -0.66 -17.96 -2.18
N GLU A 197 -1.77 -17.73 -1.51
CA GLU A 197 -1.82 -17.03 -0.23
C GLU A 197 -1.26 -17.86 0.91
N VAL A 198 -0.58 -17.22 1.86
CA VAL A 198 0.01 -17.83 3.05
C VAL A 198 -1.06 -18.38 3.98
N PHE A 199 -0.77 -19.56 4.56
CA PHE A 199 -1.54 -20.10 5.68
C PHE A 199 -0.86 -19.82 7.02
N TYR A 200 0.46 -20.02 7.11
CA TYR A 200 1.26 -19.73 8.30
C TYR A 200 2.74 -19.68 7.96
N THR A 201 3.54 -19.18 8.90
CA THR A 201 5.00 -19.10 8.81
C THR A 201 5.63 -19.50 10.14
N ASN A 202 6.95 -19.44 10.25
CA ASN A 202 7.64 -19.66 11.54
C ASN A 202 7.24 -18.64 12.63
N TRP A 203 6.64 -17.51 12.27
CA TRP A 203 6.36 -16.38 13.18
C TRP A 203 4.88 -16.16 13.45
N ILE A 204 4.00 -16.60 12.56
CA ILE A 204 2.56 -16.40 12.70
C ILE A 204 1.82 -17.71 12.37
N SER A 205 0.91 -18.11 13.26
CA SER A 205 0.12 -19.31 13.14
C SER A 205 -1.07 -19.13 12.18
N TYR A 206 -1.68 -20.25 11.76
CA TYR A 206 -2.88 -20.23 10.92
C TYR A 206 -4.06 -19.55 11.62
N GLN A 207 -4.25 -19.80 12.92
CA GLN A 207 -5.30 -19.16 13.70
C GLN A 207 -5.13 -17.64 13.77
N GLU A 208 -3.90 -17.16 13.90
CA GLU A 208 -3.61 -15.73 13.89
C GLU A 208 -3.86 -15.12 12.51
N ILE A 209 -3.52 -15.82 11.42
CA ILE A 209 -3.86 -15.37 10.04
C ILE A 209 -5.40 -15.26 9.89
N LEU A 210 -6.18 -16.21 10.41
CA LEU A 210 -7.64 -16.12 10.36
C LEU A 210 -8.16 -14.90 11.13
N LYS A 211 -7.64 -14.64 12.33
CA LYS A 211 -7.99 -13.41 13.09
C LYS A 211 -7.66 -12.14 12.32
N LEU A 212 -6.51 -12.10 11.63
CA LEU A 212 -6.16 -10.94 10.81
C LEU A 212 -7.09 -10.76 9.60
N LYS A 213 -7.68 -11.84 9.07
CA LYS A 213 -8.71 -11.76 8.03
C LYS A 213 -10.02 -11.16 8.55
N GLU A 214 -10.42 -11.53 9.76
CA GLU A 214 -11.57 -10.91 10.43
C GLU A 214 -11.33 -9.40 10.65
N ILE A 215 -10.13 -9.02 11.07
CA ILE A 215 -9.75 -7.61 11.23
C ILE A 215 -9.76 -6.88 9.88
N GLU A 216 -9.23 -7.49 8.82
CA GLU A 216 -9.24 -6.93 7.46
C GLU A 216 -10.67 -6.64 6.99
N GLU A 217 -11.58 -7.58 7.18
CA GLU A 217 -13.00 -7.39 6.84
C GLU A 217 -13.63 -6.23 7.62
N MET A 218 -13.32 -6.11 8.91
CA MET A 218 -13.80 -4.99 9.72
C MET A 218 -13.22 -3.65 9.26
N VAL A 219 -11.97 -3.61 8.82
CA VAL A 219 -11.35 -2.41 8.24
C VAL A 219 -12.05 -2.02 6.93
N GLU A 220 -12.36 -2.97 6.05
CA GLU A 220 -13.10 -2.71 4.81
C GLU A 220 -14.49 -2.14 5.10
N VAL A 221 -15.23 -2.73 6.04
CA VAL A 221 -16.60 -2.30 6.37
C VAL A 221 -16.61 -0.97 7.09
N TYR A 222 -15.76 -0.77 8.09
CA TYR A 222 -15.90 0.35 9.03
C TYR A 222 -14.96 1.51 8.74
N TYR A 223 -13.78 1.26 8.15
CA TYR A 223 -12.83 2.31 7.78
C TYR A 223 -12.99 2.71 6.31
N ASN A 224 -12.72 1.77 5.40
CA ASN A 224 -12.61 2.05 3.96
C ASN A 224 -13.93 2.47 3.31
N SER A 225 -15.07 2.02 3.85
CA SER A 225 -16.40 2.47 3.35
C SER A 225 -16.67 3.95 3.58
N GLY A 226 -15.99 4.57 4.55
CA GLY A 226 -16.22 5.97 4.96
C GLY A 226 -17.59 6.24 5.61
N GLN A 227 -18.46 5.21 5.76
CA GLN A 227 -19.82 5.38 6.28
C GLN A 227 -19.85 5.61 7.79
N PHE A 228 -18.86 5.10 8.52
CA PHE A 228 -18.85 5.07 9.98
C PHE A 228 -17.78 6.00 10.61
N THR A 229 -17.23 6.93 9.86
CA THR A 229 -16.08 7.75 10.27
C THR A 229 -16.27 8.42 11.65
N ASN A 230 -17.43 8.98 11.94
CA ASN A 230 -17.68 9.63 13.24
C ASN A 230 -17.82 8.60 14.36
N THR A 231 -18.46 7.47 14.09
CA THR A 231 -18.62 6.36 15.06
C THR A 231 -17.25 5.77 15.40
N MET A 232 -16.43 5.50 14.40
CA MET A 232 -15.10 4.92 14.60
C MET A 232 -14.18 5.84 15.38
N ARG A 233 -14.19 7.16 15.09
CA ARG A 233 -13.46 8.17 15.87
C ARG A 233 -13.86 8.22 17.35
N HIS A 234 -15.13 7.99 17.64
CA HIS A 234 -15.57 7.90 19.03
C HIS A 234 -15.11 6.60 19.67
N LEU A 235 -15.27 5.47 18.98
CA LEU A 235 -14.84 4.16 19.49
C LEU A 235 -13.32 4.11 19.74
N GLU A 236 -12.50 4.75 18.92
CA GLU A 236 -11.05 4.85 19.15
C GLU A 236 -10.70 5.35 20.56
N THR A 237 -11.55 6.17 21.17
CA THR A 237 -11.32 6.69 22.53
C THR A 237 -11.61 5.69 23.63
N GLU A 238 -12.36 4.62 23.35
CA GLU A 238 -12.79 3.61 24.30
C GLU A 238 -11.85 2.38 24.33
N PHE A 239 -10.94 2.27 23.37
CA PHE A 239 -10.00 1.15 23.26
C PHE A 239 -8.55 1.58 23.51
N SER A 240 -7.69 0.64 23.90
CA SER A 240 -6.27 0.90 24.11
C SER A 240 -5.52 1.32 22.87
N ASP A 241 -5.94 0.81 21.72
CA ASP A 241 -5.39 1.09 20.40
C ASP A 241 -6.36 0.63 19.28
N PRO A 242 -6.20 1.16 18.06
CA PRO A 242 -7.05 0.83 16.92
C PRO A 242 -7.09 -0.66 16.58
N PHE A 243 -5.97 -1.35 16.62
CA PHE A 243 -5.94 -2.79 16.32
C PHE A 243 -6.86 -3.58 17.25
N THR A 244 -6.79 -3.32 18.56
CA THR A 244 -7.66 -3.96 19.55
C THR A 244 -9.13 -3.67 19.28
N MET A 245 -9.48 -2.47 18.86
CA MET A 245 -10.86 -2.11 18.48
C MET A 245 -11.36 -2.97 17.31
N TYR A 246 -10.60 -3.07 16.22
CA TYR A 246 -10.98 -3.90 15.07
C TYR A 246 -10.98 -5.39 15.38
N GLN A 247 -10.06 -5.86 16.20
CA GLN A 247 -10.05 -7.25 16.69
C GLN A 247 -11.33 -7.57 17.44
N ASN A 248 -11.75 -6.72 18.38
CA ASN A 248 -13.00 -6.95 19.15
C ASN A 248 -14.24 -6.91 18.24
N LEU A 249 -14.25 -6.06 17.21
CA LEU A 249 -15.33 -6.06 16.20
C LEU A 249 -15.38 -7.40 15.46
N GLY A 250 -14.25 -7.90 14.95
CA GLY A 250 -14.17 -9.19 14.26
C GLY A 250 -14.60 -10.35 15.15
N GLU A 251 -14.11 -10.42 16.38
CA GLU A 251 -14.51 -11.45 17.36
C GLU A 251 -16.03 -11.41 17.63
N TYR A 252 -16.62 -10.23 17.79
CA TYR A 252 -18.07 -10.07 17.98
C TYR A 252 -18.87 -10.57 16.77
N TYR A 253 -18.43 -10.28 15.54
CA TYR A 253 -19.07 -10.78 14.32
C TYR A 253 -19.00 -12.30 14.23
N GLY A 254 -17.84 -12.89 14.55
CA GLY A 254 -17.65 -14.33 14.60
C GLY A 254 -18.57 -15.01 15.62
N GLU A 255 -18.75 -14.43 16.81
CA GLU A 255 -19.68 -14.95 17.85
C GLU A 255 -21.15 -14.89 17.41
N GLN A 256 -21.53 -13.92 16.60
CA GLN A 256 -22.89 -13.80 16.07
C GLN A 256 -23.12 -14.70 14.84
N GLY A 257 -22.06 -15.28 14.25
CA GLY A 257 -22.13 -16.14 13.06
C GLY A 257 -22.43 -15.34 11.79
N TRP A 258 -21.95 -14.12 11.74
CA TRP A 258 -22.10 -13.21 10.59
C TRP A 258 -20.86 -13.25 9.69
#